data_1d09fa2013c5550be3b477d2c97bf69f
#
_entry.id   1d09fa2013c5550be3b477d2c97bf69f
#
_cell.length_a   1.000
_cell.length_b   1.000
_cell.length_c   1.000
_cell.angle_alpha   90.00
_cell.angle_beta   90.00
_cell.angle_gamma   90.00
#
_symmetry.space_group_name_H-M   'P 1'
#
loop_
_entity.id
_entity.type
_entity.pdbx_description
1 polymer ?
#
loop_
_entity_poly.entity_id
_entity_poly.type
_entity_poly.pdbx_seq_one_letter_code
_entity_poly.pdbx_strand_id
1 'polypeptide(L)'
;MNQSPISAESIPAPIGKTIYPEPYASLVKGRQKRKLGEYFGLTNFGVNLTHLPPGAISALAHSHSKQDEFILVLEGSPTLVLGEEEFVLHPGDCYGFKAGTGIAHQLINRSQENVTYLEIGDRTLGDEVEYPNDDLKATQLPNGEWALTHKDGSPY
;
A
#
# COMPACT_ATOMS: atom_id res chain seq x y z
N MET A 1 18.08 -20.35 9.97
CA MET A 1 18.61 -19.61 11.14
C MET A 1 17.43 -18.95 11.82
N ASN A 2 17.25 -19.16 13.13
CA ASN A 2 16.22 -18.44 13.88
C ASN A 2 16.64 -16.96 13.98
N GLN A 3 15.91 -16.08 13.33
CA GLN A 3 16.11 -14.64 13.47
C GLN A 3 15.62 -14.21 14.86
N SER A 4 16.41 -13.39 15.55
CA SER A 4 15.98 -12.80 16.82
C SER A 4 14.94 -11.71 16.58
N PRO A 5 14.04 -11.45 17.55
CA PRO A 5 13.16 -10.27 17.49
C PRO A 5 13.98 -8.99 17.36
N ILE A 6 13.51 -8.07 16.54
CA ILE A 6 14.14 -6.77 16.32
C ILE A 6 13.09 -5.66 16.34
N SER A 7 13.53 -4.42 16.49
CA SER A 7 12.66 -3.26 16.28
C SER A 7 12.28 -3.15 14.81
N ALA A 8 11.00 -2.95 14.52
CA ALA A 8 10.50 -2.72 13.16
C ALA A 8 11.18 -1.50 12.51
N GLU A 9 11.49 -0.47 13.30
CA GLU A 9 12.19 0.74 12.85
C GLU A 9 13.63 0.49 12.39
N SER A 10 14.26 -0.61 12.84
CA SER A 10 15.60 -0.98 12.39
C SER A 10 15.63 -1.63 10.99
N ILE A 11 14.48 -2.01 10.45
CA ILE A 11 14.37 -2.58 9.10
C ILE A 11 14.48 -1.45 8.07
N PRO A 12 15.36 -1.56 7.06
CA PRO A 12 15.55 -0.50 6.08
C PRO A 12 14.25 -0.15 5.31
N ALA A 13 14.01 1.15 5.13
CA ALA A 13 12.97 1.67 4.24
C ALA A 13 13.63 2.34 3.03
N PRO A 14 13.72 1.68 1.87
CA PRO A 14 14.26 2.31 0.68
C PRO A 14 13.41 3.52 0.26
N ILE A 15 14.03 4.70 0.19
CA ILE A 15 13.34 5.93 -0.22
C ILE A 15 13.12 5.89 -1.73
N GLY A 16 11.90 6.25 -2.16
CA GLY A 16 11.53 6.42 -3.57
C GLY A 16 11.43 5.12 -4.37
N LYS A 17 11.62 3.94 -3.74
CA LYS A 17 11.45 2.67 -4.44
C LYS A 17 9.97 2.33 -4.59
N THR A 18 9.50 2.25 -5.82
CA THR A 18 8.12 1.88 -6.16
C THR A 18 8.11 1.05 -7.44
N ILE A 19 7.03 0.30 -7.67
CA ILE A 19 6.78 -0.41 -8.93
C ILE A 19 6.03 0.47 -9.93
N TYR A 20 5.48 1.61 -9.48
CA TYR A 20 4.76 2.51 -10.38
C TYR A 20 5.68 3.09 -11.46
N PRO A 21 5.22 3.17 -12.73
CA PRO A 21 5.89 3.96 -13.75
C PRO A 21 5.69 5.47 -13.50
N GLU A 22 6.49 6.31 -14.17
CA GLU A 22 6.18 7.74 -14.21
C GLU A 22 4.91 7.99 -15.06
N PRO A 23 4.05 8.97 -14.71
CA PRO A 23 4.27 10.00 -13.67
C PRO A 23 3.87 9.55 -12.25
N TYR A 24 3.33 8.36 -12.08
CA TYR A 24 2.76 7.89 -10.80
C TYR A 24 3.82 7.63 -9.72
N ALA A 25 5.03 7.22 -10.12
CA ALA A 25 6.14 7.03 -9.18
C ALA A 25 6.43 8.30 -8.37
N SER A 26 6.35 9.46 -9.00
CA SER A 26 6.57 10.76 -8.35
C SER A 26 5.51 11.08 -7.30
N LEU A 27 4.28 10.62 -7.46
CA LEU A 27 3.18 10.90 -6.52
C LEU A 27 3.36 10.18 -5.16
N VAL A 28 3.97 9.00 -5.15
CA VAL A 28 4.19 8.19 -3.94
C VAL A 28 5.58 8.36 -3.34
N LYS A 29 6.38 9.28 -3.85
CA LYS A 29 7.79 9.46 -3.51
C LYS A 29 8.04 9.80 -2.04
N GLY A 30 7.07 10.42 -1.36
CA GLY A 30 7.21 10.82 0.05
C GLY A 30 7.10 9.66 1.05
N ARG A 31 6.46 8.54 0.68
CA ARG A 31 6.26 7.44 1.61
C ARG A 31 7.53 6.65 1.89
N GLN A 32 7.64 6.16 3.12
CA GLN A 32 8.71 5.25 3.54
C GLN A 32 8.06 3.94 4.01
N LYS A 33 8.37 2.84 3.33
CA LYS A 33 7.77 1.52 3.60
C LYS A 33 8.84 0.51 4.01
N ARG A 34 8.76 0.03 5.25
CA ARG A 34 9.59 -1.06 5.78
C ARG A 34 8.88 -2.38 5.60
N LYS A 35 9.42 -3.25 4.79
CA LYS A 35 8.83 -4.53 4.43
C LYS A 35 9.14 -5.60 5.50
N LEU A 36 8.39 -5.57 6.60
CA LEU A 36 8.62 -6.45 7.76
C LEU A 36 8.44 -7.93 7.39
N GLY A 37 7.39 -8.24 6.63
CA GLY A 37 7.11 -9.61 6.19
C GLY A 37 8.25 -10.18 5.34
N GLU A 38 8.77 -9.40 4.39
CA GLU A 38 9.91 -9.82 3.54
C GLU A 38 11.18 -10.03 4.36
N TYR A 39 11.44 -9.19 5.36
CA TYR A 39 12.58 -9.33 6.25
C TYR A 39 12.59 -10.68 6.97
N PHE A 40 11.43 -11.17 7.41
CA PHE A 40 11.28 -12.46 8.07
C PHE A 40 11.00 -13.64 7.11
N GLY A 41 10.96 -13.40 5.80
CA GLY A 41 10.70 -14.43 4.80
C GLY A 41 9.26 -14.94 4.79
N LEU A 42 8.29 -14.13 5.22
CA LEU A 42 6.87 -14.48 5.17
C LEU A 42 6.38 -14.49 3.73
N THR A 43 5.64 -15.51 3.35
CA THR A 43 5.19 -15.71 1.96
C THR A 43 3.67 -15.66 1.78
N ASN A 44 2.88 -15.96 2.83
CA ASN A 44 1.42 -16.04 2.72
C ASN A 44 0.75 -14.66 2.77
N PHE A 45 1.39 -13.70 3.45
CA PHE A 45 0.92 -12.31 3.54
C PHE A 45 2.11 -11.34 3.66
N GLY A 46 1.88 -10.11 3.24
CA GLY A 46 2.81 -9.00 3.44
C GLY A 46 2.49 -8.26 4.73
N VAL A 47 3.52 -7.78 5.45
CA VAL A 47 3.37 -6.83 6.56
C VAL A 47 4.37 -5.72 6.34
N ASN A 48 3.89 -4.49 6.33
CA ASN A 48 4.75 -3.31 6.19
C ASN A 48 4.45 -2.30 7.30
N LEU A 49 5.51 -1.69 7.82
CA LEU A 49 5.41 -0.47 8.61
C LEU A 49 5.64 0.72 7.67
N THR A 50 4.64 1.58 7.53
CA THR A 50 4.67 2.67 6.56
C THR A 50 4.57 4.02 7.26
N HIS A 51 5.46 4.93 6.87
CA HIS A 51 5.45 6.33 7.30
C HIS A 51 5.04 7.24 6.14
N LEU A 52 4.11 8.15 6.42
CA LEU A 52 3.68 9.19 5.50
C LEU A 52 3.98 10.55 6.13
N PRO A 53 4.98 11.29 5.64
CA PRO A 53 5.15 12.69 6.02
C PRO A 53 3.98 13.56 5.53
N PRO A 54 3.85 14.80 6.02
CA PRO A 54 2.81 15.72 5.54
C PRO A 54 2.73 15.80 4.03
N GLY A 55 1.51 15.68 3.47
CA GLY A 55 1.23 15.71 2.04
C GLY A 55 1.49 14.40 1.29
N ALA A 56 2.08 13.37 1.92
CA ALA A 56 2.33 12.09 1.25
C ALA A 56 1.07 11.21 1.17
N ILE A 57 1.07 10.33 0.17
CA ILE A 57 0.02 9.33 -0.05
C ILE A 57 0.57 7.90 0.07
N SER A 58 -0.26 6.97 0.51
CA SER A 58 0.11 5.55 0.65
C SER A 58 0.33 4.85 -0.69
N ALA A 59 -0.58 5.09 -1.63
CA ALA A 59 -0.66 4.54 -2.97
C ALA A 59 -1.59 5.43 -3.79
N LEU A 60 -1.74 5.18 -5.08
CA LEU A 60 -2.89 5.69 -5.85
C LEU A 60 -4.17 5.04 -5.32
N ALA A 61 -5.32 5.69 -5.51
CA ALA A 61 -6.61 5.08 -5.19
C ALA A 61 -6.80 3.80 -6.01
N HIS A 62 -6.98 2.66 -5.34
CA HIS A 62 -6.99 1.35 -5.99
C HIS A 62 -7.88 0.34 -5.26
N SER A 63 -8.25 -0.72 -5.97
CA SER A 63 -8.95 -1.88 -5.42
C SER A 63 -8.37 -3.18 -5.98
N HIS A 64 -8.36 -4.22 -5.17
CA HIS A 64 -7.87 -5.55 -5.49
C HIS A 64 -9.01 -6.50 -5.88
N SER A 65 -8.74 -7.40 -6.82
CA SER A 65 -9.71 -8.42 -7.23
C SER A 65 -9.75 -9.63 -6.30
N LYS A 66 -8.60 -9.99 -5.69
CA LYS A 66 -8.44 -11.22 -4.87
C LYS A 66 -7.72 -11.01 -3.54
N GLN A 67 -6.80 -10.06 -3.43
CA GLN A 67 -6.00 -9.87 -2.23
C GLN A 67 -6.69 -8.94 -1.24
N ASP A 68 -7.02 -9.47 -0.06
CA ASP A 68 -7.50 -8.65 1.05
C ASP A 68 -6.38 -7.81 1.64
N GLU A 69 -6.71 -6.61 2.09
CA GLU A 69 -5.78 -5.73 2.78
C GLU A 69 -6.36 -5.25 4.11
N PHE A 70 -5.47 -4.89 5.02
CA PHE A 70 -5.83 -4.37 6.34
C PHE A 70 -4.83 -3.30 6.77
N ILE A 71 -5.32 -2.27 7.45
CA ILE A 71 -4.49 -1.23 8.05
C ILE A 71 -4.80 -1.04 9.52
N LEU A 72 -3.78 -0.65 10.30
CA LEU A 72 -3.89 -0.21 11.67
C LEU A 72 -3.04 1.05 11.86
N VAL A 73 -3.67 2.16 12.23
CA VAL A 73 -2.97 3.42 12.51
C VAL A 73 -2.27 3.33 13.87
N LEU A 74 -0.98 3.66 13.89
CA LEU A 74 -0.15 3.66 15.10
C LEU A 74 0.10 5.08 15.61
N GLU A 75 0.34 6.04 14.70
CA GLU A 75 0.63 7.42 15.02
C GLU A 75 0.06 8.36 13.95
N GLY A 76 -0.28 9.58 14.36
CA GLY A 76 -0.79 10.63 13.48
C GLY A 76 -2.25 10.41 13.08
N SER A 77 -2.73 11.23 12.14
CA SER A 77 -4.13 11.23 11.71
C SER A 77 -4.25 11.25 10.18
N PRO A 78 -4.10 10.09 9.50
CA PRO A 78 -4.31 10.02 8.07
C PRO A 78 -5.78 10.17 7.70
N THR A 79 -6.06 10.66 6.50
CA THR A 79 -7.37 10.58 5.86
C THR A 79 -7.44 9.30 5.03
N LEU A 80 -8.39 8.42 5.35
CA LEU A 80 -8.78 7.31 4.49
C LEU A 80 -9.79 7.83 3.46
N VAL A 81 -9.46 7.71 2.19
CA VAL A 81 -10.39 7.87 1.07
C VAL A 81 -10.89 6.48 0.70
N LEU A 82 -12.20 6.26 0.73
CA LEU A 82 -12.86 4.98 0.47
C LEU A 82 -14.02 5.19 -0.51
N GLY A 83 -13.79 4.91 -1.78
CA GLY A 83 -14.72 5.29 -2.84
C GLY A 83 -14.88 6.80 -2.89
N GLU A 84 -16.09 7.30 -2.62
CA GLU A 84 -16.42 8.73 -2.56
C GLU A 84 -16.42 9.31 -1.13
N GLU A 85 -16.21 8.46 -0.12
CA GLU A 85 -16.23 8.88 1.29
C GLU A 85 -14.82 9.11 1.83
N GLU A 86 -14.72 9.99 2.82
CA GLU A 86 -13.46 10.30 3.50
C GLU A 86 -13.61 10.20 5.02
N PHE A 87 -12.63 9.59 5.67
CA PHE A 87 -12.61 9.40 7.11
C PHE A 87 -11.24 9.83 7.66
N VAL A 88 -11.23 10.71 8.66
CA VAL A 88 -10.02 10.99 9.42
C VAL A 88 -9.84 9.89 10.45
N LEU A 89 -8.75 9.14 10.36
CA LEU A 89 -8.41 8.07 11.29
C LEU A 89 -7.48 8.58 12.40
N HIS A 90 -7.49 7.89 13.54
CA HIS A 90 -6.67 8.19 14.72
C HIS A 90 -5.88 6.95 15.16
N PRO A 91 -4.84 7.10 15.98
CA PRO A 91 -4.12 5.95 16.53
C PRO A 91 -5.06 4.93 17.19
N GLY A 92 -4.93 3.66 16.76
CA GLY A 92 -5.79 2.56 17.16
C GLY A 92 -6.94 2.27 16.19
N ASP A 93 -7.29 3.20 15.29
CA ASP A 93 -8.28 2.93 14.26
C ASP A 93 -7.71 1.95 13.22
N CYS A 94 -8.59 1.10 12.71
CA CYS A 94 -8.23 0.11 11.70
C CYS A 94 -9.33 -0.03 10.66
N TYR A 95 -8.96 -0.52 9.47
CA TYR A 95 -9.90 -0.85 8.41
C TYR A 95 -9.41 -2.04 7.58
N GLY A 96 -10.36 -2.89 7.14
CA GLY A 96 -10.11 -4.03 6.26
C GLY A 96 -10.72 -3.79 4.88
N PHE A 97 -9.90 -3.90 3.85
CA PHE A 97 -10.31 -3.77 2.44
C PHE A 97 -10.54 -5.16 1.87
N LYS A 98 -11.80 -5.57 1.77
CA LYS A 98 -12.15 -6.85 1.18
C LYS A 98 -11.97 -6.81 -0.34
N ALA A 99 -11.26 -7.77 -0.86
CA ALA A 99 -11.07 -7.95 -2.30
C ALA A 99 -12.38 -8.17 -3.05
N GLY A 100 -12.40 -7.81 -4.33
CA GLY A 100 -13.53 -8.03 -5.22
C GLY A 100 -14.73 -7.11 -5.01
N THR A 101 -14.64 -6.11 -4.14
CA THR A 101 -15.72 -5.12 -3.94
C THR A 101 -15.74 -4.02 -5.00
N GLY A 102 -14.60 -3.76 -5.64
CA GLY A 102 -14.43 -2.65 -6.57
C GLY A 102 -14.37 -1.27 -5.89
N ILE A 103 -14.42 -1.21 -4.56
CA ILE A 103 -14.32 0.05 -3.82
C ILE A 103 -12.84 0.39 -3.66
N ALA A 104 -12.40 1.44 -4.35
CA ALA A 104 -11.03 1.90 -4.28
C ALA A 104 -10.73 2.59 -2.96
N HIS A 105 -9.49 2.45 -2.49
CA HIS A 105 -9.03 3.07 -1.25
C HIS A 105 -7.65 3.70 -1.39
N GLN A 106 -7.37 4.68 -0.52
CA GLN A 106 -6.12 5.40 -0.44
C GLN A 106 -5.98 6.05 0.94
N LEU A 107 -4.77 6.05 1.52
CA LEU A 107 -4.46 6.91 2.67
C LEU A 107 -3.70 8.15 2.22
N ILE A 108 -4.11 9.31 2.74
CA ILE A 108 -3.48 10.61 2.49
C ILE A 108 -3.14 11.24 3.82
N ASN A 109 -1.91 11.69 4.00
CA ASN A 109 -1.56 12.51 5.16
C ASN A 109 -1.81 13.99 4.86
N ARG A 110 -2.99 14.49 5.24
CA ARG A 110 -3.35 15.91 5.10
C ARG A 110 -3.01 16.73 6.35
N SER A 111 -2.44 16.10 7.38
CA SER A 111 -2.02 16.75 8.61
C SER A 111 -0.65 17.41 8.47
N GLN A 112 -0.18 18.11 9.51
CA GLN A 112 1.16 18.69 9.59
C GLN A 112 2.14 17.77 10.32
N GLU A 113 1.71 16.60 10.79
CA GLU A 113 2.51 15.64 11.53
C GLU A 113 2.76 14.39 10.70
N ASN A 114 3.76 13.60 11.08
CA ASN A 114 3.99 12.30 10.46
C ASN A 114 2.88 11.32 10.84
N VAL A 115 2.54 10.45 9.91
CA VAL A 115 1.64 9.32 10.12
C VAL A 115 2.43 8.04 10.06
N THR A 116 2.16 7.12 10.98
CA THR A 116 2.72 5.76 11.01
C THR A 116 1.57 4.75 11.08
N TYR A 117 1.60 3.75 10.20
CA TYR A 117 0.59 2.69 10.21
C TYR A 117 1.18 1.36 9.77
N LEU A 118 0.56 0.26 10.21
CA LEU A 118 0.79 -1.06 9.63
C LEU A 118 -0.15 -1.27 8.46
N GLU A 119 0.36 -1.85 7.39
CA GLU A 119 -0.43 -2.44 6.32
C GLU A 119 -0.13 -3.93 6.21
N ILE A 120 -1.17 -4.72 6.11
CA ILE A 120 -1.11 -6.18 5.97
C ILE A 120 -1.89 -6.53 4.72
N GLY A 121 -1.27 -7.25 3.81
CA GLY A 121 -1.91 -7.67 2.56
C GLY A 121 -1.72 -9.17 2.33
N ASP A 122 -2.78 -9.81 1.89
CA ASP A 122 -2.77 -11.19 1.39
C ASP A 122 -1.87 -11.30 0.15
N ARG A 123 -1.42 -12.51 -0.16
CA ARG A 123 -0.58 -12.81 -1.34
C ARG A 123 -1.19 -13.90 -2.23
N THR A 124 -2.50 -14.04 -2.24
CA THR A 124 -3.22 -14.93 -3.17
C THR A 124 -2.85 -14.57 -4.61
N LEU A 125 -2.44 -15.58 -5.39
CA LEU A 125 -1.98 -15.40 -6.77
C LEU A 125 -3.12 -15.04 -7.74
N GLY A 126 -2.74 -14.35 -8.82
CA GLY A 126 -3.63 -13.98 -9.91
C GLY A 126 -4.54 -12.81 -9.57
N ASP A 127 -4.07 -11.91 -8.71
CA ASP A 127 -4.76 -10.68 -8.39
C ASP A 127 -4.62 -9.64 -9.51
N GLU A 128 -5.63 -8.78 -9.63
CA GLU A 128 -5.66 -7.62 -10.49
C GLU A 128 -5.99 -6.38 -9.67
N VAL A 129 -5.31 -5.28 -9.97
CA VAL A 129 -5.51 -4.01 -9.28
C VAL A 129 -6.06 -2.99 -10.27
N GLU A 130 -7.20 -2.43 -9.93
CA GLU A 130 -7.83 -1.35 -10.69
C GLU A 130 -7.55 0.00 -10.04
N TYR A 131 -7.26 0.99 -10.86
CA TYR A 131 -7.00 2.38 -10.48
C TYR A 131 -8.06 3.27 -11.13
N PRO A 132 -9.20 3.56 -10.46
CA PRO A 132 -10.33 4.22 -11.12
C PRO A 132 -10.00 5.61 -11.67
N ASN A 133 -9.11 6.34 -11.01
CA ASN A 133 -8.76 7.72 -11.32
C ASN A 133 -7.56 7.87 -12.27
N ASP A 134 -6.87 6.77 -12.58
CA ASP A 134 -5.61 6.79 -13.33
C ASP A 134 -5.68 5.83 -14.52
N ASP A 135 -4.94 6.13 -15.58
CA ASP A 135 -4.80 5.24 -16.73
C ASP A 135 -3.76 4.15 -16.44
N LEU A 136 -4.05 3.36 -15.41
CA LEU A 136 -3.17 2.34 -14.87
C LEU A 136 -3.96 1.09 -14.52
N LYS A 137 -3.39 -0.07 -14.82
CA LYS A 137 -3.82 -1.38 -14.37
C LYS A 137 -2.59 -2.18 -13.92
N ALA A 138 -2.70 -2.94 -12.83
CA ALA A 138 -1.67 -3.90 -12.45
C ALA A 138 -2.25 -5.31 -12.46
N THR A 139 -1.51 -6.24 -13.07
CA THR A 139 -1.89 -7.67 -13.14
C THR A 139 -0.76 -8.49 -12.55
N GLN A 140 -1.08 -9.38 -11.61
CA GLN A 140 -0.09 -10.27 -11.05
C GLN A 140 0.17 -11.43 -12.00
N LEU A 141 1.45 -11.59 -12.39
CA LEU A 141 1.91 -12.67 -13.25
C LEU A 141 1.99 -14.00 -12.45
N PRO A 142 2.02 -15.16 -13.14
CA PRO A 142 2.14 -16.47 -12.48
C PRO A 142 3.37 -16.64 -11.58
N ASN A 143 4.44 -15.87 -11.82
CA ASN A 143 5.65 -15.85 -11.00
C ASN A 143 5.54 -14.94 -9.76
N GLY A 144 4.37 -14.29 -9.56
CA GLY A 144 4.10 -13.37 -8.46
C GLY A 144 4.57 -11.92 -8.68
N GLU A 145 5.21 -11.63 -9.81
CA GLU A 145 5.57 -10.26 -10.19
C GLU A 145 4.36 -9.47 -10.70
N TRP A 146 4.44 -8.16 -10.62
CA TRP A 146 3.40 -7.26 -11.10
C TRP A 146 3.76 -6.67 -12.46
N ALA A 147 2.88 -6.83 -13.42
CA ALA A 147 2.92 -6.12 -14.71
C ALA A 147 2.00 -4.90 -14.62
N LEU A 148 2.55 -3.72 -14.91
CA LEU A 148 1.80 -2.46 -14.95
C LEU A 148 1.64 -2.03 -16.41
N THR A 149 0.40 -1.72 -16.79
CA THR A 149 0.03 -1.32 -18.15
C THR A 149 -0.94 -0.14 -18.11
N HIS A 150 -1.12 0.51 -19.24
CA HIS A 150 -2.29 1.35 -19.49
C HIS A 150 -3.57 0.51 -19.39
N LYS A 151 -4.73 1.14 -19.23
CA LYS A 151 -6.02 0.44 -19.19
C LYS A 151 -6.36 -0.29 -20.50
N ASP A 152 -5.80 0.16 -21.62
CA ASP A 152 -5.94 -0.51 -22.92
C ASP A 152 -4.99 -1.72 -23.11
N GLY A 153 -4.13 -1.98 -22.10
CA GLY A 153 -3.17 -3.08 -22.09
C GLY A 153 -1.81 -2.76 -22.70
N SER A 154 -1.60 -1.56 -23.22
CA SER A 154 -0.28 -1.15 -23.74
C SER A 154 0.73 -0.98 -22.59
N PRO A 155 2.02 -1.24 -22.79
CA PRO A 155 3.04 -1.13 -21.74
C PRO A 155 3.40 0.34 -21.46
N TYR A 156 3.86 0.60 -20.22
CA TYR A 156 4.53 1.83 -19.83
C TYR A 156 5.98 1.83 -20.26
#